data_e7cfb4177ef9edbcdca28c1783517cb1
#
_entry.id   e7cfb4177ef9edbcdca28c1783517cb1
#
_cell.length_a   1.000
_cell.length_b   1.000
_cell.length_c   1.000
_cell.angle_alpha   90.00
_cell.angle_beta   90.00
_cell.angle_gamma   90.00
#
_symmetry.space_group_name_H-M   'P 1'
#
loop_
_entity.id
_entity.type
_entity.pdbx_description
1 polymer ?
#
loop_
_entity_poly.entity_id
_entity_poly.type
_entity_poly.pdbx_seq_one_letter_code
_entity_poly.pdbx_strand_id
1 'polypeptide(L)'
;MVNKLYLVTPRGFCAGVEMAIKALHWLLKIYDETIYCYHEIVHNKWIVKEFEKNNVVFVEDPNEIPEGAIVMLSAHGTAPEIELQFNNISSLTINSVCPLVTKVHHEAKKFSKENTQIIYVGHKNHDEAKGAIGVSPDNMHLVESIEDVKALEIGNDVALLAQTTLALSEWEPIMKYSQERFNDLKMPRKSDLCYATTNRQEAILEILPEVNTVLVVGSENSSNTKALVSMVNNQGVEAYRVDNVNDIENLNLNGNIAITAGASAPDHLVYEIIDKINPINLEKFRLKEEDEYFPLPQQLRSNIKNISEFLSILNISNAHPKSEHGINNDKRWTATEALNSL
;
A
#
# COMPACT_ATOMS: atom_id res chain seq x y z
N MET A 1 32.47 2.72 -9.69
CA MET A 1 31.76 2.74 -11.00
C MET A 1 30.85 1.52 -11.06
N VAL A 2 29.58 1.70 -11.45
CA VAL A 2 28.61 0.62 -11.58
C VAL A 2 28.77 -0.07 -12.94
N ASN A 3 29.14 -1.36 -12.91
CA ASN A 3 29.36 -2.13 -14.13
C ASN A 3 28.04 -2.56 -14.77
N LYS A 4 27.16 -3.15 -13.96
CA LYS A 4 25.83 -3.60 -14.38
C LYS A 4 24.81 -3.16 -13.35
N LEU A 5 23.68 -2.62 -13.83
CA LEU A 5 22.51 -2.33 -13.03
C LEU A 5 21.34 -3.21 -13.49
N TYR A 6 20.80 -4.00 -12.57
CA TYR A 6 19.61 -4.80 -12.79
C TYR A 6 18.37 -4.02 -12.37
N LEU A 7 17.50 -3.73 -13.33
CA LEU A 7 16.19 -3.12 -13.07
C LEU A 7 15.18 -4.22 -12.76
N VAL A 8 14.90 -4.43 -11.48
CA VAL A 8 14.11 -5.56 -10.99
C VAL A 8 12.60 -5.28 -11.08
N THR A 9 11.86 -6.24 -11.57
CA THR A 9 10.39 -6.20 -11.71
C THR A 9 9.79 -7.52 -11.16
N PRO A 10 8.62 -7.49 -10.43
CA PRO A 10 7.73 -6.35 -10.26
C PRO A 10 8.28 -5.29 -9.29
N ARG A 11 7.90 -4.03 -9.52
CA ARG A 11 8.23 -2.86 -8.71
C ARG A 11 7.20 -1.75 -8.92
N GLY A 12 7.27 -0.70 -8.10
CA GLY A 12 6.39 0.46 -8.23
C GLY A 12 4.94 0.17 -7.86
N PHE A 13 4.01 0.97 -8.33
CA PHE A 13 2.62 0.95 -7.91
C PHE A 13 1.96 -0.43 -8.00
N CYS A 14 1.36 -0.89 -6.88
CA CYS A 14 0.48 -2.05 -6.86
C CYS A 14 -0.97 -1.63 -7.16
N ALA A 15 -1.85 -2.60 -7.45
CA ALA A 15 -3.25 -2.30 -7.78
C ALA A 15 -4.01 -1.53 -6.68
N GLY A 16 -3.66 -1.73 -5.39
CA GLY A 16 -4.25 -0.97 -4.27
C GLY A 16 -3.85 0.50 -4.30
N VAL A 17 -2.57 0.79 -4.54
CA VAL A 17 -2.03 2.14 -4.69
C VAL A 17 -2.59 2.82 -5.94
N GLU A 18 -2.62 2.12 -7.08
CA GLU A 18 -3.24 2.58 -8.32
C GLU A 18 -4.68 3.04 -8.09
N MET A 19 -5.48 2.22 -7.44
CA MET A 19 -6.88 2.52 -7.14
C MET A 19 -7.02 3.77 -6.26
N ALA A 20 -6.24 3.88 -5.18
CA ALA A 20 -6.33 4.98 -4.23
C ALA A 20 -5.94 6.32 -4.86
N ILE A 21 -4.83 6.36 -5.62
CA ILE A 21 -4.37 7.57 -6.33
C ILE A 21 -5.42 8.02 -7.35
N LYS A 22 -5.94 7.10 -8.16
CA LYS A 22 -6.96 7.41 -9.16
C LYS A 22 -8.26 7.89 -8.50
N ALA A 23 -8.65 7.31 -7.37
CA ALA A 23 -9.83 7.73 -6.64
C ALA A 23 -9.70 9.17 -6.13
N LEU A 24 -8.56 9.53 -5.54
CA LEU A 24 -8.31 10.89 -5.08
C LEU A 24 -8.25 11.89 -6.23
N HIS A 25 -7.60 11.52 -7.34
CA HIS A 25 -7.60 12.34 -8.55
C HIS A 25 -9.03 12.60 -9.06
N TRP A 26 -9.92 11.60 -9.11
CA TRP A 26 -11.31 11.79 -9.51
C TRP A 26 -12.08 12.72 -8.58
N LEU A 27 -11.83 12.67 -7.26
CA LEU A 27 -12.43 13.62 -6.33
C LEU A 27 -12.03 15.07 -6.67
N LEU A 28 -10.76 15.31 -6.94
CA LEU A 28 -10.25 16.64 -7.35
C LEU A 28 -10.81 17.13 -8.70
N LYS A 29 -11.21 16.21 -9.59
CA LYS A 29 -11.84 16.58 -10.87
C LYS A 29 -13.34 16.87 -10.75
N ILE A 30 -14.00 16.33 -9.72
CA ILE A 30 -15.45 16.47 -9.52
C ILE A 30 -15.77 17.65 -8.60
N TYR A 31 -14.92 17.90 -7.61
CA TYR A 31 -15.17 18.86 -6.54
C TYR A 31 -14.08 19.94 -6.51
N ASP A 32 -14.50 21.21 -6.37
CA ASP A 32 -13.60 22.36 -6.21
C ASP A 32 -13.22 22.58 -4.73
N GLU A 33 -13.92 21.90 -3.81
CA GLU A 33 -13.68 21.97 -2.37
C GLU A 33 -12.40 21.25 -1.99
N THR A 34 -11.84 21.61 -0.82
CA THR A 34 -10.70 20.90 -0.22
C THR A 34 -11.09 19.46 0.10
N ILE A 35 -10.27 18.51 -0.35
CA ILE A 35 -10.41 17.10 -0.01
C ILE A 35 -9.54 16.82 1.23
N TYR A 36 -10.15 16.31 2.27
CA TYR A 36 -9.44 15.87 3.47
C TYR A 36 -9.15 14.38 3.39
N CYS A 37 -7.89 14.00 3.53
CA CYS A 37 -7.49 12.60 3.60
C CYS A 37 -7.12 12.25 5.05
N TYR A 38 -7.78 11.24 5.59
CA TYR A 38 -7.39 10.67 6.88
C TYR A 38 -6.21 9.72 6.69
N HIS A 39 -5.08 10.09 7.27
CA HIS A 39 -3.73 9.59 6.99
C HIS A 39 -3.25 9.84 5.55
N GLU A 40 -1.98 9.62 5.28
CA GLU A 40 -1.45 9.64 3.92
C GLU A 40 -2.21 8.63 3.04
N ILE A 41 -2.62 9.04 1.85
CA ILE A 41 -3.38 8.17 0.94
C ILE A 41 -2.62 6.87 0.64
N VAL A 42 -1.32 6.96 0.50
CA VAL A 42 -0.32 5.89 0.41
C VAL A 42 0.98 6.38 1.04
N HIS A 43 1.78 5.50 1.62
CA HIS A 43 3.05 5.87 2.26
C HIS A 43 4.12 6.24 1.22
N ASN A 44 4.01 7.43 0.66
CA ASN A 44 5.00 8.01 -0.25
C ASN A 44 4.99 9.55 -0.19
N LYS A 45 6.07 10.14 0.31
CA LYS A 45 6.21 11.58 0.52
C LYS A 45 6.08 12.41 -0.76
N TRP A 46 6.52 11.89 -1.91
CA TRP A 46 6.39 12.57 -3.18
C TRP A 46 4.91 12.67 -3.60
N ILE A 47 4.17 11.57 -3.48
CA ILE A 47 2.72 11.51 -3.80
C ILE A 47 1.93 12.46 -2.89
N VAL A 48 2.19 12.42 -1.58
CA VAL A 48 1.53 13.31 -0.62
C VAL A 48 1.73 14.77 -1.03
N LYS A 49 2.98 15.18 -1.30
CA LYS A 49 3.30 16.55 -1.73
C LYS A 49 2.62 16.97 -3.04
N GLU A 50 2.49 16.04 -4.00
CA GLU A 50 1.80 16.36 -5.26
C GLU A 50 0.31 16.64 -5.03
N PHE A 51 -0.34 15.86 -4.17
CA PHE A 51 -1.74 16.11 -3.83
C PHE A 51 -1.93 17.36 -2.94
N GLU A 52 -1.03 17.63 -2.00
CA GLU A 52 -1.07 18.87 -1.18
C GLU A 52 -1.02 20.15 -2.04
N LYS A 53 -0.26 20.15 -3.14
CA LYS A 53 -0.24 21.26 -4.11
C LYS A 53 -1.59 21.44 -4.82
N ASN A 54 -2.44 20.43 -4.81
CA ASN A 54 -3.69 20.36 -5.53
C ASN A 54 -4.91 20.27 -4.60
N ASN A 55 -4.92 21.09 -3.54
CA ASN A 55 -6.06 21.29 -2.63
C ASN A 55 -6.48 20.02 -1.85
N VAL A 56 -5.51 19.15 -1.51
CA VAL A 56 -5.70 18.04 -0.57
C VAL A 56 -5.02 18.36 0.75
N VAL A 57 -5.68 18.06 1.86
CA VAL A 57 -5.15 18.19 3.21
C VAL A 57 -5.11 16.80 3.86
N PHE A 58 -3.92 16.38 4.28
CA PHE A 58 -3.75 15.13 5.03
C PHE A 58 -3.79 15.42 6.51
N VAL A 59 -4.58 14.66 7.26
CA VAL A 59 -4.77 14.82 8.72
C VAL A 59 -4.54 13.50 9.44
N GLU A 60 -4.01 13.59 10.64
CA GLU A 60 -3.78 12.43 11.52
C GLU A 60 -4.84 12.35 12.63
N ASP A 61 -5.43 13.47 13.03
CA ASP A 61 -6.51 13.52 14.01
C ASP A 61 -7.86 13.73 13.29
N PRO A 62 -8.85 12.83 13.46
CA PRO A 62 -10.19 13.01 12.92
C PRO A 62 -10.85 14.34 13.25
N ASN A 63 -10.48 14.96 14.38
CA ASN A 63 -11.05 16.24 14.83
C ASN A 63 -10.54 17.44 14.00
N GLU A 64 -9.50 17.28 13.19
CA GLU A 64 -9.02 18.32 12.30
C GLU A 64 -9.90 18.49 11.04
N ILE A 65 -10.82 17.54 10.79
CA ILE A 65 -11.69 17.57 9.62
C ILE A 65 -12.94 18.40 9.90
N PRO A 66 -13.21 19.46 9.11
CA PRO A 66 -14.40 20.30 9.31
C PRO A 66 -15.70 19.54 9.04
N GLU A 67 -16.77 19.93 9.71
CA GLU A 67 -18.13 19.47 9.40
C GLU A 67 -18.51 19.82 7.96
N GLY A 68 -19.12 18.87 7.25
CA GLY A 68 -19.49 19.02 5.83
C GLY A 68 -18.34 18.81 4.84
N ALA A 69 -17.13 18.50 5.28
CA ALA A 69 -16.00 18.26 4.40
C ALA A 69 -16.18 17.03 3.50
N ILE A 70 -15.46 16.99 2.41
CA ILE A 70 -15.27 15.76 1.61
C ILE A 70 -14.07 15.02 2.17
N VAL A 71 -14.28 13.77 2.58
CA VAL A 71 -13.29 12.94 3.27
C VAL A 71 -12.92 11.73 2.43
N MET A 72 -11.63 11.45 2.35
CA MET A 72 -11.12 10.21 1.76
C MET A 72 -10.33 9.42 2.81
N LEU A 73 -10.65 8.15 2.94
CA LEU A 73 -9.92 7.22 3.79
C LEU A 73 -8.82 6.54 2.99
N SER A 74 -7.66 6.34 3.61
CA SER A 74 -6.45 5.82 2.96
C SER A 74 -6.57 4.36 2.52
N ALA A 75 -5.59 3.92 1.72
CA ALA A 75 -5.49 2.52 1.26
C ALA A 75 -5.22 1.52 2.42
N HIS A 76 -4.74 2.01 3.56
CA HIS A 76 -4.29 1.19 4.69
C HIS A 76 -5.42 0.63 5.56
N GLY A 77 -6.64 1.14 5.39
CA GLY A 77 -7.81 0.77 6.21
C GLY A 77 -7.93 1.62 7.47
N THR A 78 -9.17 1.83 7.88
CA THR A 78 -9.55 2.67 9.02
C THR A 78 -10.40 1.84 9.98
N ALA A 79 -10.27 2.09 11.29
CA ALA A 79 -11.12 1.49 12.30
C ALA A 79 -12.60 1.84 12.04
N PRO A 80 -13.54 0.90 12.19
CA PRO A 80 -14.96 1.13 11.89
C PRO A 80 -15.59 2.30 12.66
N GLU A 81 -15.14 2.54 13.89
CA GLU A 81 -15.60 3.65 14.72
C GLU A 81 -15.24 5.01 14.11
N ILE A 82 -14.00 5.13 13.60
CA ILE A 82 -13.51 6.35 12.94
C ILE A 82 -14.23 6.56 11.59
N GLU A 83 -14.42 5.49 10.82
CA GLU A 83 -15.19 5.56 9.57
C GLU A 83 -16.63 6.02 9.83
N LEU A 84 -17.27 5.53 10.90
CA LEU A 84 -18.61 5.96 11.30
C LEU A 84 -18.63 7.44 11.72
N GLN A 85 -17.61 7.90 12.43
CA GLN A 85 -17.47 9.31 12.80
C GLN A 85 -17.44 10.20 11.55
N PHE A 86 -16.61 9.86 10.56
CA PHE A 86 -16.55 10.62 9.29
C PHE A 86 -17.88 10.59 8.53
N ASN A 87 -18.54 9.44 8.44
CA ASN A 87 -19.83 9.33 7.76
C ASN A 87 -20.92 10.24 8.43
N ASN A 88 -20.76 10.58 9.69
CA ASN A 88 -21.70 11.46 10.41
C ASN A 88 -21.41 12.95 10.22
N ILE A 89 -20.15 13.33 10.04
CA ILE A 89 -19.74 14.76 9.97
C ILE A 89 -19.47 15.26 8.56
N SER A 90 -19.09 14.38 7.63
CA SER A 90 -18.72 14.79 6.25
C SER A 90 -19.94 14.82 5.32
N SER A 91 -19.86 15.65 4.28
CA SER A 91 -20.83 15.64 3.17
C SER A 91 -20.66 14.41 2.27
N LEU A 92 -19.45 13.90 2.19
CA LEU A 92 -19.09 12.71 1.42
C LEU A 92 -17.88 12.03 2.04
N THR A 93 -17.96 10.73 2.30
CA THR A 93 -16.81 9.90 2.68
C THR A 93 -16.55 8.85 1.61
N ILE A 94 -15.35 8.84 1.04
CA ILE A 94 -14.90 7.82 0.09
C ILE A 94 -13.87 6.93 0.79
N ASN A 95 -14.18 5.65 0.93
CA ASN A 95 -13.27 4.66 1.47
C ASN A 95 -12.47 4.00 0.34
N SER A 96 -11.15 4.29 0.28
CA SER A 96 -10.22 3.73 -0.71
C SER A 96 -9.36 2.59 -0.16
N VAL A 97 -9.79 1.96 0.91
CA VAL A 97 -9.09 0.81 1.48
C VAL A 97 -8.81 -0.26 0.42
N CYS A 98 -7.58 -0.77 0.42
CA CYS A 98 -7.18 -1.86 -0.47
C CYS A 98 -8.06 -3.11 -0.23
N PRO A 99 -8.58 -3.77 -1.28
CA PRO A 99 -9.39 -4.98 -1.11
C PRO A 99 -8.69 -6.10 -0.33
N LEU A 100 -7.35 -6.15 -0.34
CA LEU A 100 -6.59 -7.13 0.42
C LEU A 100 -6.57 -6.80 1.92
N VAL A 101 -6.54 -5.52 2.30
CA VAL A 101 -6.73 -5.06 3.68
C VAL A 101 -8.17 -5.30 4.13
N THR A 102 -9.15 -5.00 3.25
CA THR A 102 -10.58 -5.30 3.52
C THR A 102 -10.80 -6.79 3.82
N LYS A 103 -10.07 -7.69 3.14
CA LYS A 103 -10.11 -9.13 3.43
C LYS A 103 -9.70 -9.40 4.88
N VAL A 104 -8.59 -8.82 5.36
CA VAL A 104 -8.11 -8.97 6.74
C VAL A 104 -9.16 -8.47 7.74
N HIS A 105 -9.75 -7.29 7.49
CA HIS A 105 -10.82 -6.74 8.32
C HIS A 105 -12.05 -7.68 8.36
N HIS A 106 -12.41 -8.31 7.24
CA HIS A 106 -13.52 -9.27 7.21
C HIS A 106 -13.22 -10.54 8.01
N GLU A 107 -12.01 -11.09 7.91
CA GLU A 107 -11.58 -12.24 8.71
C GLU A 107 -11.55 -11.88 10.21
N ALA A 108 -11.01 -10.73 10.58
CA ALA A 108 -11.02 -10.22 11.95
C ALA A 108 -12.45 -10.12 12.51
N LYS A 109 -13.36 -9.52 11.75
CA LYS A 109 -14.78 -9.39 12.12
C LYS A 109 -15.48 -10.75 12.27
N LYS A 110 -15.13 -11.72 11.42
CA LYS A 110 -15.66 -13.08 11.49
C LYS A 110 -15.18 -13.76 12.79
N PHE A 111 -13.89 -13.79 13.05
CA PHE A 111 -13.33 -14.42 14.24
C PHE A 111 -13.81 -13.74 15.53
N SER A 112 -13.94 -12.43 15.55
CA SER A 112 -14.51 -11.69 16.67
C SER A 112 -15.95 -12.12 16.98
N LYS A 113 -16.80 -12.33 15.98
CA LYS A 113 -18.16 -12.83 16.16
C LYS A 113 -18.23 -14.26 16.73
N GLU A 114 -17.20 -15.04 16.48
CA GLU A 114 -17.05 -16.40 17.01
C GLU A 114 -16.42 -16.39 18.42
N ASN A 115 -16.13 -15.23 19.01
CA ASN A 115 -15.37 -15.03 20.25
C ASN A 115 -13.97 -15.69 20.24
N THR A 116 -13.40 -15.88 19.04
CA THR A 116 -12.04 -16.38 18.84
C THR A 116 -11.04 -15.28 19.16
N GLN A 117 -9.99 -15.59 19.93
CA GLN A 117 -8.87 -14.66 20.15
C GLN A 117 -8.06 -14.54 18.87
N ILE A 118 -7.62 -13.34 18.53
CA ILE A 118 -6.92 -13.07 17.28
C ILE A 118 -5.50 -12.58 17.60
N ILE A 119 -4.51 -13.32 17.15
CA ILE A 119 -3.13 -12.82 17.08
C ILE A 119 -2.99 -12.09 15.74
N TYR A 120 -2.66 -10.81 15.81
CA TYR A 120 -2.40 -10.00 14.63
C TYR A 120 -0.91 -9.68 14.55
N VAL A 121 -0.22 -10.22 13.56
CA VAL A 121 1.20 -9.95 13.31
C VAL A 121 1.33 -8.67 12.50
N GLY A 122 1.97 -7.64 13.05
CA GLY A 122 2.09 -6.35 12.39
C GLY A 122 2.86 -5.33 13.21
N HIS A 123 3.15 -4.17 12.63
CA HIS A 123 3.91 -3.11 13.28
C HIS A 123 2.98 -2.19 14.09
N LYS A 124 3.28 -2.00 15.37
CA LYS A 124 2.46 -1.29 16.36
C LYS A 124 1.99 0.11 15.92
N ASN A 125 2.82 0.83 15.21
CA ASN A 125 2.51 2.21 14.81
C ASN A 125 1.99 2.34 13.38
N HIS A 126 1.80 1.22 12.67
CA HIS A 126 1.34 1.23 11.28
C HIS A 126 -0.17 1.41 11.21
N ASP A 127 -0.65 2.23 10.25
CA ASP A 127 -2.07 2.55 10.12
C ASP A 127 -2.93 1.33 9.81
N GLU A 128 -2.43 0.38 9.01
CA GLU A 128 -3.10 -0.89 8.74
C GLU A 128 -3.32 -1.70 10.04
N ALA A 129 -2.33 -1.72 10.95
CA ALA A 129 -2.47 -2.41 12.22
C ALA A 129 -3.48 -1.72 13.14
N LYS A 130 -3.46 -0.38 13.20
CA LYS A 130 -4.45 0.41 13.97
C LYS A 130 -5.86 0.15 13.44
N GLY A 131 -6.04 0.18 12.11
CA GLY A 131 -7.31 -0.11 11.44
C GLY A 131 -7.84 -1.50 11.75
N ALA A 132 -6.98 -2.54 11.62
CA ALA A 132 -7.33 -3.92 11.88
C ALA A 132 -7.71 -4.16 13.37
N ILE A 133 -6.91 -3.63 14.31
CA ILE A 133 -7.21 -3.73 15.76
C ILE A 133 -8.56 -3.09 16.07
N GLY A 134 -8.85 -1.93 15.47
CA GLY A 134 -10.14 -1.25 15.65
C GLY A 134 -11.36 -2.05 15.17
N VAL A 135 -11.18 -3.09 14.34
CA VAL A 135 -12.27 -4.00 13.94
C VAL A 135 -12.68 -4.93 15.09
N SER A 136 -11.73 -5.31 15.95
CA SER A 136 -11.95 -6.27 17.04
C SER A 136 -11.07 -5.93 18.24
N PRO A 137 -11.26 -4.78 18.90
CA PRO A 137 -10.34 -4.27 19.92
C PRO A 137 -10.26 -5.18 21.17
N ASP A 138 -11.33 -5.88 21.50
CA ASP A 138 -11.40 -6.74 22.69
C ASP A 138 -10.74 -8.13 22.49
N ASN A 139 -10.64 -8.59 21.25
CA ASN A 139 -10.20 -9.96 20.94
C ASN A 139 -8.89 -10.01 20.15
N MET A 140 -8.35 -8.86 19.72
CA MET A 140 -7.16 -8.82 18.87
C MET A 140 -5.92 -8.38 19.65
N HIS A 141 -4.87 -9.20 19.54
CA HIS A 141 -3.58 -9.03 20.20
C HIS A 141 -2.51 -8.77 19.14
N LEU A 142 -1.96 -7.55 19.12
CA LEU A 142 -0.86 -7.18 18.25
C LEU A 142 0.44 -7.81 18.74
N VAL A 143 1.16 -8.45 17.84
CA VAL A 143 2.49 -9.01 18.09
C VAL A 143 3.46 -8.61 16.99
N GLU A 144 4.70 -8.33 17.35
CA GLU A 144 5.79 -8.01 16.43
C GLU A 144 6.90 -9.09 16.47
N SER A 145 6.85 -9.99 17.47
CA SER A 145 7.89 -11.01 17.70
C SER A 145 7.31 -12.31 18.26
N ILE A 146 8.14 -13.36 18.24
CA ILE A 146 7.83 -14.63 18.93
C ILE A 146 7.70 -14.42 20.45
N GLU A 147 8.49 -13.51 21.02
CA GLU A 147 8.46 -13.15 22.43
C GLU A 147 7.11 -12.55 22.82
N ASP A 148 6.52 -11.73 21.97
CA ASP A 148 5.17 -11.21 22.19
C ASP A 148 4.14 -12.33 22.20
N VAL A 149 4.24 -13.27 21.23
CA VAL A 149 3.34 -14.43 21.22
C VAL A 149 3.49 -15.25 22.50
N LYS A 150 4.72 -15.47 23.01
CA LYS A 150 4.97 -16.18 24.27
C LYS A 150 4.33 -15.50 25.48
N ALA A 151 4.32 -14.18 25.48
CA ALA A 151 3.77 -13.38 26.58
C ALA A 151 2.23 -13.35 26.63
N LEU A 152 1.55 -13.79 25.54
CA LEU A 152 0.08 -13.78 25.53
C LEU A 152 -0.50 -14.81 26.49
N GLU A 153 -1.40 -14.35 27.37
CA GLU A 153 -2.20 -15.20 28.28
C GLU A 153 -3.60 -15.41 27.67
N ILE A 154 -3.69 -16.18 26.59
CA ILE A 154 -4.94 -16.47 25.88
C ILE A 154 -5.20 -17.96 25.78
N GLY A 155 -6.47 -18.35 25.62
CA GLY A 155 -6.88 -19.75 25.46
C GLY A 155 -6.43 -20.38 24.15
N ASN A 156 -6.95 -21.58 23.83
CA ASN A 156 -6.55 -22.33 22.63
C ASN A 156 -7.39 -22.00 21.38
N ASP A 157 -8.54 -21.34 21.54
CA ASP A 157 -9.36 -20.90 20.38
C ASP A 157 -8.79 -19.59 19.80
N VAL A 158 -7.81 -19.74 18.92
CA VAL A 158 -6.98 -18.65 18.41
C VAL A 158 -6.99 -18.63 16.89
N ALA A 159 -7.08 -17.45 16.31
CA ALA A 159 -6.85 -17.18 14.90
C ALA A 159 -5.57 -16.36 14.71
N LEU A 160 -4.88 -16.54 13.59
CA LEU A 160 -3.69 -15.79 13.22
C LEU A 160 -3.97 -14.98 11.95
N LEU A 161 -3.81 -13.66 12.06
CA LEU A 161 -3.91 -12.70 10.96
C LEU A 161 -2.61 -11.90 10.85
N ALA A 162 -2.39 -11.26 9.71
CA ALA A 162 -1.17 -10.47 9.47
C ALA A 162 -1.44 -9.17 8.72
N GLN A 163 -0.59 -8.18 8.99
CA GLN A 163 -0.42 -6.98 8.17
C GLN A 163 0.04 -7.40 6.77
N THR A 164 -0.55 -6.81 5.73
CA THR A 164 -0.37 -7.26 4.33
C THR A 164 1.03 -6.99 3.78
N THR A 165 1.82 -6.14 4.43
CA THR A 165 3.12 -5.64 3.95
C THR A 165 4.33 -6.14 4.73
N LEU A 166 4.18 -7.17 5.56
CA LEU A 166 5.30 -7.75 6.33
C LEU A 166 6.35 -8.42 5.45
N ALA A 167 7.58 -8.43 5.92
CA ALA A 167 8.60 -9.29 5.34
C ALA A 167 8.28 -10.76 5.63
N LEU A 168 8.58 -11.64 4.67
CA LEU A 168 8.46 -13.10 4.88
C LEU A 168 9.29 -13.56 6.05
N SER A 169 10.49 -12.98 6.23
CA SER A 169 11.39 -13.26 7.36
C SER A 169 10.85 -12.83 8.73
N GLU A 170 9.91 -11.90 8.78
CA GLU A 170 9.20 -11.49 10.00
C GLU A 170 8.00 -12.41 10.27
N TRP A 171 7.22 -12.67 9.22
CA TRP A 171 6.00 -13.44 9.28
C TRP A 171 6.20 -14.92 9.58
N GLU A 172 7.06 -15.61 8.82
CA GLU A 172 7.20 -17.06 8.86
C GLU A 172 7.61 -17.62 10.23
N PRO A 173 8.58 -17.02 10.97
CA PRO A 173 8.96 -17.52 12.30
C PRO A 173 7.80 -17.39 13.31
N ILE A 174 7.06 -16.28 13.28
CA ILE A 174 5.93 -16.04 14.19
C ILE A 174 4.79 -17.01 13.87
N MET A 175 4.48 -17.18 12.59
CA MET A 175 3.46 -18.12 12.11
C MET A 175 3.78 -19.56 12.58
N LYS A 176 5.02 -20.02 12.31
CA LYS A 176 5.46 -21.37 12.69
C LYS A 176 5.37 -21.59 14.20
N TYR A 177 5.87 -20.64 14.98
CA TYR A 177 5.80 -20.72 16.44
C TYR A 177 4.34 -20.76 16.94
N SER A 178 3.46 -19.94 16.34
CA SER A 178 2.04 -19.93 16.70
C SER A 178 1.35 -21.25 16.37
N GLN A 179 1.70 -21.89 15.25
CA GLN A 179 1.21 -23.23 14.91
C GLN A 179 1.69 -24.33 15.87
N GLU A 180 2.92 -24.20 16.37
CA GLU A 180 3.46 -25.15 17.38
C GLU A 180 2.82 -24.93 18.76
N ARG A 181 2.47 -23.69 19.10
CA ARG A 181 1.88 -23.34 20.40
C ARG A 181 0.38 -23.66 20.50
N PHE A 182 -0.38 -23.43 19.43
CA PHE A 182 -1.84 -23.54 19.41
C PHE A 182 -2.28 -24.67 18.48
N ASN A 183 -2.73 -25.81 19.04
CA ASN A 183 -3.03 -27.03 18.28
C ASN A 183 -4.10 -26.85 17.19
N ASP A 184 -5.09 -25.96 17.42
CA ASP A 184 -6.22 -25.72 16.52
C ASP A 184 -6.18 -24.28 15.97
N LEU A 185 -4.98 -23.76 15.67
CA LEU A 185 -4.80 -22.41 15.15
C LEU A 185 -5.58 -22.19 13.85
N LYS A 186 -6.53 -21.27 13.90
CA LYS A 186 -7.31 -20.88 12.72
C LYS A 186 -6.50 -19.91 11.86
N MET A 187 -6.41 -20.18 10.58
CA MET A 187 -5.74 -19.31 9.63
C MET A 187 -6.66 -18.99 8.44
N PRO A 188 -6.50 -17.81 7.79
CA PRO A 188 -7.16 -17.52 6.55
C PRO A 188 -6.85 -18.59 5.48
N ARG A 189 -7.81 -18.86 4.59
CA ARG A 189 -7.63 -19.80 3.48
C ARG A 189 -6.52 -19.40 2.51
N LYS A 190 -6.26 -18.10 2.38
CA LYS A 190 -5.17 -17.52 1.60
C LYS A 190 -4.35 -16.63 2.51
N SER A 191 -3.05 -16.55 2.26
CA SER A 191 -2.15 -15.66 2.98
C SER A 191 -2.72 -14.24 3.08
N ASP A 192 -2.48 -13.56 4.21
CA ASP A 192 -2.77 -12.15 4.38
C ASP A 192 -1.71 -11.27 3.72
N LEU A 193 -0.48 -11.77 3.58
CA LEU A 193 0.54 -11.04 2.84
C LEU A 193 0.08 -10.83 1.40
N CYS A 194 0.12 -9.58 0.95
CA CYS A 194 -0.37 -9.23 -0.38
C CYS A 194 0.62 -9.71 -1.47
N TYR A 195 0.08 -10.02 -2.66
CA TYR A 195 0.89 -10.43 -3.81
C TYR A 195 1.99 -9.41 -4.14
N ALA A 196 1.71 -8.13 -3.99
CA ALA A 196 2.69 -7.07 -4.25
C ALA A 196 3.88 -7.13 -3.28
N THR A 197 3.64 -7.52 -2.03
CA THR A 197 4.69 -7.74 -1.05
C THR A 197 5.51 -8.98 -1.38
N THR A 198 4.85 -10.12 -1.58
CA THR A 198 5.56 -11.40 -1.82
C THR A 198 6.30 -11.42 -3.15
N ASN A 199 5.68 -10.97 -4.23
CA ASN A 199 6.32 -10.95 -5.56
C ASN A 199 7.58 -10.08 -5.61
N ARG A 200 7.58 -8.90 -4.95
CA ARG A 200 8.76 -8.03 -4.90
C ARG A 200 9.87 -8.64 -4.08
N GLN A 201 9.54 -9.29 -2.96
CA GLN A 201 10.52 -9.99 -2.14
C GLN A 201 11.13 -11.18 -2.91
N GLU A 202 10.32 -12.01 -3.55
CA GLU A 202 10.79 -13.12 -4.38
C GLU A 202 11.70 -12.65 -5.52
N ALA A 203 11.32 -11.57 -6.23
CA ALA A 203 12.11 -11.02 -7.32
C ALA A 203 13.51 -10.54 -6.89
N ILE A 204 13.58 -9.94 -5.70
CA ILE A 204 14.87 -9.52 -5.13
C ILE A 204 15.68 -10.75 -4.70
N LEU A 205 15.11 -11.70 -3.98
CA LEU A 205 15.81 -12.90 -3.55
C LEU A 205 16.47 -13.65 -4.71
N GLU A 206 15.78 -13.71 -5.85
CA GLU A 206 16.29 -14.39 -7.06
C GLU A 206 17.50 -13.68 -7.67
N ILE A 207 17.58 -12.34 -7.59
CA ILE A 207 18.69 -11.58 -8.16
C ILE A 207 19.86 -11.37 -7.20
N LEU A 208 19.70 -11.62 -5.89
CA LEU A 208 20.74 -11.38 -4.89
C LEU A 208 22.10 -12.01 -5.22
N PRO A 209 22.20 -13.25 -5.76
CA PRO A 209 23.48 -13.86 -6.07
C PRO A 209 24.31 -13.10 -7.12
N GLU A 210 23.66 -12.25 -7.92
CA GLU A 210 24.28 -11.53 -9.05
C GLU A 210 24.76 -10.13 -8.68
N VAL A 211 24.43 -9.63 -7.47
CA VAL A 211 24.62 -8.22 -7.11
C VAL A 211 25.31 -8.03 -5.76
N ASN A 212 26.03 -6.91 -5.64
CA ASN A 212 26.74 -6.53 -4.41
C ASN A 212 25.88 -5.59 -3.52
N THR A 213 24.97 -4.85 -4.15
CA THR A 213 24.17 -3.81 -3.48
C THR A 213 22.77 -3.75 -4.11
N VAL A 214 21.76 -3.49 -3.29
CA VAL A 214 20.37 -3.27 -3.75
C VAL A 214 19.92 -1.86 -3.35
N LEU A 215 19.42 -1.10 -4.32
CA LEU A 215 18.71 0.15 -4.09
C LEU A 215 17.21 -0.11 -4.07
N VAL A 216 16.54 0.30 -3.01
CA VAL A 216 15.08 0.18 -2.87
C VAL A 216 14.48 1.58 -2.83
N VAL A 217 13.83 1.97 -3.92
CA VAL A 217 13.19 3.28 -4.04
C VAL A 217 11.87 3.30 -3.27
N GLY A 218 11.72 4.28 -2.38
CA GLY A 218 10.50 4.46 -1.59
C GLY A 218 10.74 5.15 -0.25
N SER A 219 9.66 5.64 0.33
CA SER A 219 9.68 6.47 1.53
C SER A 219 9.93 5.68 2.81
N GLU A 220 10.47 6.36 3.82
CA GLU A 220 10.84 5.75 5.11
C GLU A 220 9.65 5.24 5.92
N ASN A 221 8.46 5.77 5.70
CA ASN A 221 7.23 5.33 6.35
C ASN A 221 6.54 4.17 5.61
N SER A 222 7.04 3.77 4.43
CA SER A 222 6.52 2.62 3.69
C SER A 222 7.00 1.30 4.30
N SER A 223 6.07 0.52 4.88
CA SER A 223 6.35 -0.82 5.42
C SER A 223 6.89 -1.76 4.33
N ASN A 224 6.29 -1.75 3.13
CA ASN A 224 6.77 -2.59 2.02
C ASN A 224 8.23 -2.26 1.63
N THR A 225 8.60 -0.97 1.58
CA THR A 225 9.99 -0.55 1.28
C THR A 225 10.95 -1.01 2.36
N LYS A 226 10.59 -0.83 3.64
CA LYS A 226 11.42 -1.30 4.77
C LYS A 226 11.59 -2.82 4.77
N ALA A 227 10.52 -3.56 4.49
CA ALA A 227 10.55 -5.02 4.42
C ALA A 227 11.55 -5.51 3.35
N LEU A 228 11.58 -4.85 2.17
CA LEU A 228 12.55 -5.19 1.12
C LEU A 228 13.98 -4.92 1.55
N VAL A 229 14.27 -3.77 2.16
CA VAL A 229 15.61 -3.42 2.66
C VAL A 229 16.07 -4.39 3.76
N SER A 230 15.20 -4.64 4.74
CA SER A 230 15.49 -5.57 5.86
C SER A 230 15.78 -6.98 5.35
N MET A 231 14.96 -7.45 4.41
CA MET A 231 15.13 -8.78 3.82
C MET A 231 16.48 -8.94 3.14
N VAL A 232 16.90 -7.96 2.32
CA VAL A 232 18.20 -8.00 1.62
C VAL A 232 19.35 -8.00 2.62
N ASN A 233 19.31 -7.11 3.62
CA ASN A 233 20.34 -7.05 4.66
C ASN A 233 20.45 -8.35 5.46
N ASN A 234 19.31 -9.01 5.73
CA ASN A 234 19.28 -10.32 6.40
C ASN A 234 19.92 -11.45 5.56
N GLN A 235 20.02 -11.29 4.24
CA GLN A 235 20.75 -12.20 3.34
C GLN A 235 22.25 -11.84 3.21
N GLY A 236 22.73 -10.83 3.94
CA GLY A 236 24.14 -10.43 3.94
C GLY A 236 24.54 -9.59 2.73
N VAL A 237 23.59 -9.09 1.95
CA VAL A 237 23.82 -8.14 0.84
C VAL A 237 23.45 -6.74 1.33
N GLU A 238 24.24 -5.74 0.93
CA GLU A 238 24.02 -4.36 1.34
C GLU A 238 22.80 -3.76 0.63
N ALA A 239 21.88 -3.18 1.38
CA ALA A 239 20.68 -2.54 0.83
C ALA A 239 20.50 -1.11 1.35
N TYR A 240 20.16 -0.20 0.44
CA TYR A 240 19.87 1.18 0.75
C TYR A 240 18.45 1.56 0.35
N ARG A 241 17.70 2.15 1.27
CA ARG A 241 16.47 2.85 0.95
C ARG A 241 16.82 4.22 0.38
N VAL A 242 16.20 4.58 -0.71
CA VAL A 242 16.40 5.86 -1.39
C VAL A 242 15.05 6.50 -1.74
N ASP A 243 14.82 7.74 -1.36
CA ASP A 243 13.61 8.50 -1.72
C ASP A 243 13.78 9.23 -3.05
N ASN A 244 15.00 9.70 -3.34
CA ASN A 244 15.29 10.53 -4.51
C ASN A 244 16.77 10.48 -4.87
N VAL A 245 17.15 11.16 -5.96
CA VAL A 245 18.52 11.16 -6.51
C VAL A 245 19.60 11.71 -5.55
N ASN A 246 19.27 12.54 -4.57
CA ASN A 246 20.24 13.09 -3.64
C ASN A 246 20.70 12.03 -2.63
N ASP A 247 19.87 11.04 -2.34
CA ASP A 247 20.17 10.00 -1.37
C ASP A 247 21.31 9.08 -1.82
N ILE A 248 21.60 9.04 -3.12
CA ILE A 248 22.69 8.21 -3.66
C ILE A 248 24.04 8.94 -3.73
N GLU A 249 24.10 10.24 -3.49
CA GLU A 249 25.34 11.04 -3.69
C GLU A 249 26.49 10.58 -2.79
N ASN A 250 26.18 10.11 -1.59
CA ASN A 250 27.17 9.66 -0.62
C ASN A 250 27.35 8.13 -0.57
N LEU A 251 26.66 7.39 -1.46
CA LEU A 251 26.78 5.93 -1.52
C LEU A 251 27.96 5.51 -2.39
N ASN A 252 28.72 4.56 -1.89
CA ASN A 252 29.83 3.99 -2.65
C ASN A 252 29.32 2.86 -3.57
N LEU A 253 28.63 3.24 -4.65
CA LEU A 253 28.06 2.28 -5.59
C LEU A 253 29.12 1.78 -6.58
N ASN A 254 29.36 0.47 -6.58
CA ASN A 254 30.32 -0.18 -7.48
C ASN A 254 29.90 -1.61 -7.82
N GLY A 255 30.54 -2.18 -8.85
CA GLY A 255 30.24 -3.56 -9.29
C GLY A 255 28.86 -3.72 -9.91
N ASN A 256 28.19 -4.81 -9.58
CA ASN A 256 26.83 -5.09 -10.02
C ASN A 256 25.83 -4.68 -8.93
N ILE A 257 24.83 -3.92 -9.29
CA ILE A 257 23.79 -3.48 -8.35
C ILE A 257 22.40 -3.82 -8.89
N ALA A 258 21.45 -3.97 -7.99
CA ALA A 258 20.04 -4.04 -8.36
C ALA A 258 19.32 -2.76 -7.91
N ILE A 259 18.30 -2.35 -8.66
CA ILE A 259 17.37 -1.31 -8.29
C ILE A 259 15.93 -1.83 -8.41
N THR A 260 15.16 -1.59 -7.38
CA THR A 260 13.72 -1.89 -7.31
C THR A 260 12.98 -0.75 -6.62
N ALA A 261 11.68 -0.89 -6.45
CA ALA A 261 10.85 0.09 -5.77
C ALA A 261 9.77 -0.57 -4.93
N GLY A 262 9.45 0.05 -3.79
CA GLY A 262 8.30 -0.32 -2.98
C GLY A 262 6.98 -0.10 -3.71
N ALA A 263 5.91 -0.71 -3.19
CA ALA A 263 4.58 -0.75 -3.81
C ALA A 263 3.88 0.62 -3.95
N SER A 264 4.40 1.66 -3.33
CA SER A 264 3.89 3.04 -3.38
C SER A 264 4.84 4.03 -4.05
N ALA A 265 5.98 3.57 -4.60
CA ALA A 265 6.96 4.43 -5.24
C ALA A 265 6.68 4.60 -6.74
N PRO A 266 6.60 5.83 -7.26
CA PRO A 266 6.41 6.07 -8.68
C PRO A 266 7.65 5.71 -9.50
N ASP A 267 7.43 5.17 -10.69
CA ASP A 267 8.50 4.61 -11.52
C ASP A 267 9.50 5.67 -12.04
N HIS A 268 9.07 6.92 -12.22
CA HIS A 268 9.97 8.00 -12.65
C HIS A 268 11.13 8.24 -11.68
N LEU A 269 10.91 8.12 -10.36
CA LEU A 269 11.99 8.25 -9.37
C LEU A 269 13.06 7.16 -9.55
N VAL A 270 12.66 5.95 -9.96
CA VAL A 270 13.60 4.87 -10.28
C VAL A 270 14.46 5.26 -11.48
N TYR A 271 13.85 5.79 -12.53
CA TYR A 271 14.58 6.20 -13.74
C TYR A 271 15.50 7.41 -13.50
N GLU A 272 15.09 8.40 -12.70
CA GLU A 272 15.94 9.51 -12.29
C GLU A 272 17.22 9.02 -11.58
N ILE A 273 17.09 8.03 -10.68
CA ILE A 273 18.23 7.42 -9.98
C ILE A 273 19.11 6.65 -10.97
N ILE A 274 18.53 5.89 -11.91
CA ILE A 274 19.29 5.17 -12.96
C ILE A 274 20.08 6.15 -13.82
N ASP A 275 19.47 7.25 -14.25
CA ASP A 275 20.12 8.27 -15.07
C ASP A 275 21.27 8.94 -14.31
N LYS A 276 21.12 9.21 -13.01
CA LYS A 276 22.19 9.75 -12.15
C LYS A 276 23.35 8.78 -11.96
N ILE A 277 23.07 7.48 -11.80
CA ILE A 277 24.08 6.43 -11.66
C ILE A 277 24.85 6.26 -12.98
N ASN A 278 24.17 6.36 -14.12
CA ASN A 278 24.70 6.17 -15.45
C ASN A 278 25.55 4.86 -15.57
N PRO A 279 24.92 3.68 -15.37
CA PRO A 279 25.63 2.41 -15.36
C PRO A 279 26.20 2.07 -16.76
N ILE A 280 27.29 1.28 -16.82
CA ILE A 280 27.84 0.81 -18.10
C ILE A 280 26.82 -0.06 -18.84
N ASN A 281 26.13 -0.96 -18.12
CA ASN A 281 25.09 -1.82 -18.65
C ASN A 281 23.83 -1.75 -17.80
N LEU A 282 22.67 -1.59 -18.44
CA LEU A 282 21.34 -1.68 -17.83
C LEU A 282 20.64 -2.94 -18.30
N GLU A 283 20.28 -3.83 -17.40
CA GLU A 283 19.59 -5.07 -17.69
C GLU A 283 18.25 -5.12 -16.97
N LYS A 284 17.18 -5.51 -17.68
CA LYS A 284 15.84 -5.69 -17.10
C LYS A 284 15.72 -7.12 -16.58
N PHE A 285 15.51 -7.25 -15.27
CA PHE A 285 15.21 -8.51 -14.62
C PHE A 285 13.73 -8.59 -14.25
N ARG A 286 13.00 -9.55 -14.81
CA ARG A 286 11.58 -9.74 -14.53
C ARG A 286 11.33 -11.16 -14.04
N LEU A 287 10.86 -11.30 -12.80
CA LEU A 287 10.47 -12.59 -12.24
C LEU A 287 9.03 -12.95 -12.61
N LYS A 288 8.10 -12.01 -12.41
CA LYS A 288 6.66 -12.21 -12.64
C LYS A 288 6.04 -10.98 -13.30
N GLU A 289 4.88 -11.19 -13.92
CA GLU A 289 3.97 -10.12 -14.34
C GLU A 289 2.84 -9.98 -13.30
N GLU A 290 2.46 -8.74 -13.00
CA GLU A 290 1.30 -8.41 -12.18
C GLU A 290 0.23 -7.82 -13.10
N ASP A 291 -0.95 -8.44 -13.17
CA ASP A 291 -2.12 -7.97 -13.94
C ASP A 291 -3.34 -7.74 -13.01
N GLU A 292 -3.07 -7.61 -11.72
CA GLU A 292 -4.09 -7.31 -10.73
C GLU A 292 -4.62 -5.91 -10.96
N TYR A 293 -5.95 -5.81 -10.93
CA TYR A 293 -6.67 -4.56 -11.06
C TYR A 293 -7.74 -4.48 -9.97
N PHE A 294 -7.78 -3.36 -9.26
CA PHE A 294 -8.84 -3.03 -8.33
C PHE A 294 -9.64 -1.84 -8.88
N PRO A 295 -10.95 -2.00 -9.06
CA PRO A 295 -11.81 -0.91 -9.52
C PRO A 295 -11.90 0.18 -8.47
N LEU A 296 -12.13 1.42 -8.89
CA LEU A 296 -12.40 2.56 -8.00
C LEU A 296 -13.45 2.20 -6.93
N PRO A 297 -13.43 2.83 -5.76
CA PRO A 297 -14.43 2.62 -4.71
C PRO A 297 -15.86 2.71 -5.27
N GLN A 298 -16.75 1.81 -4.84
CA GLN A 298 -18.10 1.67 -5.42
C GLN A 298 -18.90 2.98 -5.40
N GLN A 299 -18.83 3.71 -4.28
CA GLN A 299 -19.54 4.98 -4.15
C GLN A 299 -19.05 6.01 -5.16
N LEU A 300 -17.74 6.13 -5.34
CA LEU A 300 -17.15 7.04 -6.32
C LEU A 300 -17.55 6.65 -7.76
N ARG A 301 -17.50 5.36 -8.11
CA ARG A 301 -17.94 4.87 -9.42
C ARG A 301 -19.40 5.23 -9.68
N SER A 302 -20.27 5.08 -8.68
CA SER A 302 -21.69 5.45 -8.79
C SER A 302 -21.86 6.95 -9.06
N ASN A 303 -21.11 7.79 -8.33
CA ASN A 303 -21.17 9.25 -8.53
C ASN A 303 -20.70 9.64 -9.94
N ILE A 304 -19.56 9.11 -10.39
CA ILE A 304 -19.02 9.38 -11.74
C ILE A 304 -20.01 8.95 -12.81
N LYS A 305 -20.63 7.78 -12.64
CA LYS A 305 -21.65 7.27 -13.57
C LYS A 305 -22.86 8.20 -13.65
N ASN A 306 -23.41 8.63 -12.51
CA ASN A 306 -24.54 9.55 -12.46
C ASN A 306 -24.23 10.90 -13.13
N ILE A 307 -23.03 11.45 -12.88
CA ILE A 307 -22.56 12.68 -13.52
C ILE A 307 -22.46 12.48 -15.04
N SER A 308 -21.88 11.38 -15.50
CA SER A 308 -21.74 11.06 -16.93
C SER A 308 -23.10 10.91 -17.62
N GLU A 309 -24.06 10.25 -16.98
CA GLU A 309 -25.43 10.11 -17.48
C GLU A 309 -26.13 11.47 -17.57
N PHE A 310 -26.00 12.32 -16.54
CA PHE A 310 -26.56 13.67 -16.53
C PHE A 310 -26.00 14.54 -17.66
N LEU A 311 -24.67 14.55 -17.84
CA LEU A 311 -24.02 15.29 -18.91
C LEU A 311 -24.42 14.79 -20.31
N SER A 312 -24.67 13.49 -20.45
CA SER A 312 -25.15 12.92 -21.72
C SER A 312 -26.57 13.38 -22.09
N ILE A 313 -27.46 13.50 -21.07
CA ILE A 313 -28.82 14.05 -21.26
C ILE A 313 -28.77 15.50 -21.73
N LEU A 314 -27.78 16.27 -21.26
CA LEU A 314 -27.59 17.68 -21.67
C LEU A 314 -26.93 17.84 -23.05
N ASN A 315 -26.67 16.74 -23.78
CA ASN A 315 -25.96 16.73 -25.07
C ASN A 315 -24.56 17.39 -25.02
N ILE A 316 -23.90 17.33 -23.87
CA ILE A 316 -22.50 17.77 -23.73
C ILE A 316 -21.62 16.68 -24.34
N SER A 317 -21.27 16.83 -25.62
CA SER A 317 -20.68 15.78 -26.46
C SER A 317 -19.31 15.24 -25.99
N ASN A 318 -18.58 15.99 -25.18
CA ASN A 318 -17.26 15.58 -24.65
C ASN A 318 -17.35 14.73 -23.36
N ALA A 319 -18.54 14.56 -22.82
CA ALA A 319 -18.77 13.73 -21.62
C ALA A 319 -19.09 12.25 -21.96
N HIS A 320 -18.78 11.81 -23.19
CA HIS A 320 -19.11 10.45 -23.60
C HIS A 320 -18.36 9.42 -22.72
N PRO A 321 -19.07 8.37 -22.19
CA PRO A 321 -18.44 7.30 -21.40
C PRO A 321 -17.32 6.53 -22.12
N LYS A 322 -17.10 6.81 -23.40
CA LYS A 322 -16.04 6.24 -24.25
C LYS A 322 -14.80 7.11 -24.37
N SER A 323 -14.66 8.20 -23.60
CA SER A 323 -13.40 8.94 -23.55
C SER A 323 -12.27 8.04 -23.04
N GLU A 324 -11.04 8.27 -23.47
CA GLU A 324 -9.88 7.46 -23.05
C GLU A 324 -9.68 7.44 -21.53
N HIS A 325 -10.16 8.45 -20.82
CA HIS A 325 -10.13 8.61 -19.35
C HIS A 325 -11.51 8.39 -18.69
N GLY A 326 -12.45 7.76 -19.37
CA GLY A 326 -13.77 7.46 -18.80
C GLY A 326 -13.73 6.26 -17.85
N ILE A 327 -14.74 6.16 -16.96
CA ILE A 327 -14.90 5.05 -16.00
C ILE A 327 -14.82 3.66 -16.65
N ASN A 328 -15.20 3.53 -17.91
CA ASN A 328 -15.11 2.29 -18.68
C ASN A 328 -13.68 1.91 -19.07
N ASN A 329 -12.73 2.84 -18.98
CA ASN A 329 -11.32 2.66 -19.29
C ASN A 329 -10.43 2.70 -18.04
N ASP A 330 -11.02 2.70 -16.84
CA ASP A 330 -10.28 2.79 -15.58
C ASP A 330 -9.16 1.74 -15.46
N LYS A 331 -9.34 0.52 -16.01
CA LYS A 331 -8.27 -0.49 -16.01
C LYS A 331 -7.05 -0.05 -16.85
N ARG A 332 -7.22 0.76 -17.88
CA ARG A 332 -6.13 1.19 -18.79
C ARG A 332 -5.47 2.49 -18.36
N TRP A 333 -6.24 3.35 -17.69
CA TRP A 333 -5.74 4.59 -17.14
C TRP A 333 -4.96 4.34 -15.86
N THR A 334 -3.72 4.79 -15.80
CA THR A 334 -2.79 4.50 -14.71
C THR A 334 -2.74 5.62 -13.66
N ALA A 335 -2.30 5.30 -12.44
CA ALA A 335 -2.04 6.31 -11.41
C ALA A 335 -0.94 7.30 -11.83
N THR A 336 0.03 6.86 -12.62
CA THR A 336 1.06 7.76 -13.19
C THR A 336 0.43 8.80 -14.11
N GLU A 337 -0.49 8.41 -15.00
CA GLU A 337 -1.22 9.35 -15.85
C GLU A 337 -2.12 10.28 -15.04
N ALA A 338 -2.75 9.76 -13.96
CA ALA A 338 -3.52 10.57 -13.04
C ALA A 338 -2.67 11.66 -12.37
N LEU A 339 -1.53 11.31 -11.82
CA LEU A 339 -0.59 12.24 -11.19
C LEU A 339 -0.04 13.28 -12.18
N ASN A 340 0.27 12.89 -13.41
CA ASN A 340 0.76 13.80 -14.44
C ASN A 340 -0.31 14.80 -14.94
N SER A 341 -1.57 14.58 -14.62
CA SER A 341 -2.70 15.45 -15.00
C SER A 341 -3.27 16.30 -13.85
N LEU A 342 -2.62 16.26 -12.67
CA LEU A 342 -2.87 17.17 -11.56
C LEU A 342 -2.28 18.55 -11.89
#